data_6d923e293abae8a3ac048ce512431f86
#
_entry.id   6d923e293abae8a3ac048ce512431f86
#
_cell.length_a   1.000
_cell.length_b   1.000
_cell.length_c   1.000
_cell.angle_alpha   90.00
_cell.angle_beta   90.00
_cell.angle_gamma   90.00
#
_symmetry.space_group_name_H-M   'P 1'
#
loop_
_entity.id
_entity.type
_entity.pdbx_description
1 polymer ?
#
loop_
_entity_poly.entity_id
_entity_poly.type
_entity_poly.pdbx_seq_one_letter_code
_entity_poly.pdbx_strand_id
1 'polypeptide(L)'
;MAELPSLAAYGVFSGVVFTVLLLASASPARRRLLEQAGIPHRIRVSGVDEDRIHHSDPAKLVQLLAQAKAQAVLESLDPSADADITAVLGCDSVLVFEGEVFGKPEDAAMASARWSRMAGRRGDLLTGHCLLQPGGDGALACMRTGIVFAPLSPAEIEAYVATGEPMNCAGGFALEGHGGLCIDALEGCYSNVIGLSLPWLRRMLPLVV
;
A
#
# COMPACT_ATOMS: atom_id res chain seq x y z
N MET A 1 20.51 -8.41 17.50
CA MET A 1 19.35 -9.14 16.97
C MET A 1 18.37 -9.28 18.13
N ALA A 2 17.33 -8.46 18.17
CA ALA A 2 16.25 -8.62 19.16
C ALA A 2 15.31 -9.69 18.62
N GLU A 3 15.14 -10.78 19.35
CA GLU A 3 14.14 -11.80 19.05
C GLU A 3 12.75 -11.17 19.17
N LEU A 4 11.92 -11.40 18.15
CA LEU A 4 10.50 -11.05 18.22
C LEU A 4 9.88 -11.86 19.37
N PRO A 5 9.08 -11.22 20.25
CA PRO A 5 8.41 -11.95 21.32
C PRO A 5 7.50 -13.03 20.72
N SER A 6 7.54 -14.23 21.28
CA SER A 6 6.68 -15.34 20.85
C SER A 6 5.21 -14.95 21.01
N LEU A 7 4.34 -15.43 20.13
CA LEU A 7 2.88 -15.23 20.19
C LEU A 7 2.24 -15.59 21.54
N ALA A 8 2.92 -16.36 22.38
CA ALA A 8 2.51 -16.71 23.74
C ALA A 8 2.56 -15.54 24.74
N ALA A 9 3.17 -14.40 24.41
CA ALA A 9 3.27 -13.24 25.31
C ALA A 9 2.03 -12.32 25.23
N TYR A 10 1.14 -12.53 24.29
CA TYR A 10 -0.13 -11.80 24.22
C TYR A 10 -1.18 -12.56 25.02
N GLY A 11 -1.32 -12.17 26.30
CA GLY A 11 -2.27 -12.78 27.23
C GLY A 11 -3.69 -12.83 26.63
N VAL A 12 -4.33 -13.98 26.82
CA VAL A 12 -5.73 -14.22 26.45
C VAL A 12 -6.63 -13.28 27.26
N PHE A 13 -6.96 -12.12 26.73
CA PHE A 13 -8.15 -11.40 27.18
C PHE A 13 -9.36 -12.15 26.62
N SER A 14 -10.17 -12.70 27.52
CA SER A 14 -11.30 -13.56 27.19
C SER A 14 -12.20 -12.90 26.12
N GLY A 15 -12.28 -13.51 24.95
CA GLY A 15 -13.20 -13.17 23.88
C GLY A 15 -12.62 -12.38 22.68
N VAL A 16 -11.36 -12.00 22.68
CA VAL A 16 -10.72 -11.34 21.50
C VAL A 16 -9.98 -12.39 20.69
N VAL A 17 -10.57 -12.78 19.57
CA VAL A 17 -9.88 -13.58 18.55
C VAL A 17 -8.88 -12.65 17.86
N PHE A 18 -7.59 -12.82 18.12
CA PHE A 18 -6.55 -12.09 17.38
C PHE A 18 -6.60 -12.52 15.91
N THR A 19 -7.01 -11.60 15.07
CA THR A 19 -7.07 -11.81 13.62
C THR A 19 -5.65 -11.77 13.07
N VAL A 20 -5.12 -12.90 12.58
CA VAL A 20 -3.86 -12.89 11.85
C VAL A 20 -4.15 -12.55 10.39
N LEU A 21 -3.67 -11.39 9.97
CA LEU A 21 -3.83 -10.89 8.62
C LEU A 21 -2.71 -11.44 7.72
N LEU A 22 -3.03 -11.95 6.54
CA LEU A 22 -2.04 -12.29 5.53
C LEU A 22 -1.96 -11.18 4.48
N LEU A 23 -0.83 -10.44 4.47
CA LEU A 23 -0.59 -9.36 3.51
C LEU A 23 -0.08 -9.94 2.18
N ALA A 24 -0.88 -9.82 1.12
CA ALA A 24 -0.57 -10.25 -0.25
C ALA A 24 0.29 -9.21 -0.99
N SER A 25 1.46 -8.84 -0.43
CA SER A 25 2.29 -7.78 -0.99
C SER A 25 3.76 -7.93 -0.61
N ALA A 26 4.66 -7.57 -1.54
CA ALA A 26 6.10 -7.45 -1.28
C ALA A 26 6.49 -6.07 -0.74
N SER A 27 5.56 -5.11 -0.58
CA SER A 27 5.85 -3.73 -0.21
C SER A 27 6.36 -3.61 1.24
N PRO A 28 7.61 -3.16 1.46
CA PRO A 28 8.13 -2.92 2.81
C PRO A 28 7.35 -1.82 3.56
N ALA A 29 6.83 -0.82 2.82
CA ALA A 29 6.06 0.28 3.39
C ALA A 29 4.73 -0.21 3.99
N ARG A 30 3.99 -1.05 3.27
CA ARG A 30 2.74 -1.65 3.78
C ARG A 30 2.99 -2.53 5.00
N ARG A 31 4.08 -3.30 4.98
CA ARG A 31 4.50 -4.11 6.13
C ARG A 31 4.76 -3.22 7.34
N ARG A 32 5.58 -2.16 7.22
CA ARG A 32 5.88 -1.23 8.32
C ARG A 32 4.60 -0.59 8.89
N LEU A 33 3.63 -0.23 8.06
CA LEU A 33 2.34 0.30 8.55
C LEU A 33 1.62 -0.69 9.47
N LEU A 34 1.57 -1.97 9.11
CA LEU A 34 0.94 -3.00 9.96
C LEU A 34 1.74 -3.23 11.25
N GLU A 35 3.07 -3.27 11.16
CA GLU A 35 3.96 -3.40 12.32
C GLU A 35 3.77 -2.24 13.31
N GLN A 36 3.79 -0.99 12.83
CA GLN A 36 3.62 0.21 13.65
C GLN A 36 2.21 0.32 14.24
N ALA A 37 1.20 -0.19 13.53
CA ALA A 37 -0.17 -0.25 14.03
C ALA A 37 -0.41 -1.43 14.99
N GLY A 38 0.58 -2.27 15.25
CA GLY A 38 0.46 -3.43 16.13
C GLY A 38 -0.49 -4.51 15.61
N ILE A 39 -0.71 -4.57 14.29
CA ILE A 39 -1.61 -5.54 13.67
C ILE A 39 -0.84 -6.84 13.39
N PRO A 40 -1.23 -7.97 14.05
CA PRO A 40 -0.60 -9.26 13.79
C PRO A 40 -0.76 -9.66 12.32
N HIS A 41 0.34 -9.92 11.63
CA HIS A 41 0.29 -10.27 10.21
C HIS A 41 1.43 -11.19 9.79
N ARG A 42 1.20 -11.90 8.68
CA ARG A 42 2.21 -12.60 7.90
C ARG A 42 2.24 -12.02 6.47
N ILE A 43 3.30 -12.31 5.72
CA ILE A 43 3.47 -11.83 4.36
C ILE A 43 3.53 -13.03 3.42
N ARG A 44 2.80 -12.92 2.31
CA ARG A 44 2.92 -13.85 1.16
C ARG A 44 2.77 -13.06 -0.13
N VAL A 45 3.81 -13.05 -0.95
CA VAL A 45 3.78 -12.38 -2.26
C VAL A 45 2.86 -13.14 -3.20
N SER A 46 1.98 -12.42 -3.90
CA SER A 46 0.93 -13.01 -4.72
C SER A 46 1.44 -13.66 -6.02
N GLY A 47 2.56 -13.17 -6.58
CA GLY A 47 3.06 -13.63 -7.88
C GLY A 47 2.16 -13.28 -9.08
N VAL A 48 1.20 -12.40 -8.91
CA VAL A 48 0.29 -11.96 -9.97
C VAL A 48 1.06 -11.20 -11.04
N ASP A 49 0.81 -11.53 -12.31
CA ASP A 49 1.28 -10.78 -13.47
C ASP A 49 0.39 -9.51 -13.63
N GLU A 50 0.87 -8.41 -13.05
CA GLU A 50 0.14 -7.14 -12.99
C GLU A 50 -0.04 -6.52 -14.39
N ASP A 51 0.89 -6.79 -15.32
CA ASP A 51 0.88 -6.26 -16.69
C ASP A 51 -0.26 -6.81 -17.55
N ARG A 52 -0.96 -7.85 -17.06
CA ARG A 52 -2.15 -8.41 -17.73
C ARG A 52 -3.46 -7.76 -17.29
N ILE A 53 -3.42 -6.91 -16.28
CA ILE A 53 -4.61 -6.29 -15.70
C ILE A 53 -4.65 -4.82 -16.10
N HIS A 54 -5.59 -4.46 -16.97
CA HIS A 54 -5.76 -3.10 -17.48
C HIS A 54 -7.17 -2.61 -17.24
N HIS A 55 -7.30 -1.34 -16.96
CA HIS A 55 -8.58 -0.64 -16.91
C HIS A 55 -8.38 0.85 -17.19
N SER A 56 -9.29 1.49 -17.93
CA SER A 56 -9.23 2.93 -18.25
C SER A 56 -9.51 3.83 -17.04
N ASP A 57 -10.33 3.37 -16.09
CA ASP A 57 -10.57 4.05 -14.81
C ASP A 57 -9.49 3.62 -13.79
N PRO A 58 -8.62 4.56 -13.33
CA PRO A 58 -7.57 4.24 -12.38
C PRO A 58 -8.07 3.68 -11.05
N ALA A 59 -9.27 4.10 -10.60
CA ALA A 59 -9.85 3.59 -9.36
C ALA A 59 -10.25 2.12 -9.51
N LYS A 60 -10.76 1.73 -10.68
CA LYS A 60 -11.05 0.33 -10.99
C LYS A 60 -9.78 -0.49 -11.18
N LEU A 61 -8.76 0.09 -11.83
CA LEU A 61 -7.47 -0.57 -12.03
C LEU A 61 -6.88 -1.03 -10.69
N VAL A 62 -6.73 -0.11 -9.73
CA VAL A 62 -6.13 -0.46 -8.42
C VAL A 62 -6.99 -1.44 -7.62
N GLN A 63 -8.33 -1.41 -7.79
CA GLN A 63 -9.22 -2.39 -7.18
C GLN A 63 -9.01 -3.79 -7.78
N LEU A 64 -8.93 -3.91 -9.10
CA LEU A 64 -8.71 -5.18 -9.80
C LEU A 64 -7.36 -5.78 -9.43
N LEU A 65 -6.30 -4.97 -9.39
CA LEU A 65 -4.96 -5.40 -8.97
C LEU A 65 -4.95 -5.87 -7.51
N ALA A 66 -5.58 -5.11 -6.60
CA ALA A 66 -5.69 -5.48 -5.20
C ALA A 66 -6.47 -6.79 -5.02
N GLN A 67 -7.56 -6.98 -5.76
CA GLN A 67 -8.39 -8.17 -5.75
C GLN A 67 -7.62 -9.39 -6.27
N ALA A 68 -6.96 -9.26 -7.42
CA ALA A 68 -6.17 -10.34 -8.00
C ALA A 68 -5.06 -10.82 -7.04
N LYS A 69 -4.37 -9.87 -6.37
CA LYS A 69 -3.34 -10.19 -5.37
C LYS A 69 -3.92 -10.93 -4.16
N ALA A 70 -5.03 -10.45 -3.62
CA ALA A 70 -5.69 -11.10 -2.49
C ALA A 70 -6.20 -12.51 -2.86
N GLN A 71 -6.82 -12.64 -4.01
CA GLN A 71 -7.37 -13.91 -4.49
C GLN A 71 -6.28 -14.97 -4.70
N ALA A 72 -5.18 -14.62 -5.39
CA ALA A 72 -4.07 -15.53 -5.61
C ALA A 72 -3.47 -16.07 -4.31
N VAL A 73 -3.35 -15.21 -3.29
CA VAL A 73 -2.84 -15.63 -1.98
C VAL A 73 -3.88 -16.46 -1.22
N LEU A 74 -5.17 -16.10 -1.29
CA LEU A 74 -6.25 -16.88 -0.66
C LEU A 74 -6.30 -18.29 -1.21
N GLU A 75 -6.18 -18.47 -2.52
CA GLU A 75 -6.17 -19.78 -3.20
C GLU A 75 -4.92 -20.63 -2.86
N SER A 76 -3.84 -19.99 -2.40
CA SER A 76 -2.60 -20.64 -1.99
C SER A 76 -2.56 -21.04 -0.52
N LEU A 77 -3.64 -20.82 0.25
CA LEU A 77 -3.67 -21.20 1.67
C LEU A 77 -3.63 -22.71 1.85
N ASP A 78 -2.78 -23.15 2.78
CA ASP A 78 -2.79 -24.52 3.27
C ASP A 78 -3.68 -24.61 4.52
N PRO A 79 -4.73 -25.48 4.51
CA PRO A 79 -5.67 -25.55 5.62
C PRO A 79 -5.03 -25.86 6.99
N SER A 80 -3.87 -26.52 7.00
CA SER A 80 -3.17 -26.89 8.23
C SER A 80 -2.16 -25.84 8.67
N ALA A 81 -1.34 -25.35 7.72
CA ALA A 81 -0.27 -24.39 8.03
C ALA A 81 -0.79 -22.95 8.21
N ASP A 82 -1.93 -22.61 7.60
CA ASP A 82 -2.54 -21.29 7.59
C ASP A 82 -3.87 -21.24 8.40
N ALA A 83 -4.10 -22.22 9.28
CA ALA A 83 -5.36 -22.34 10.04
C ALA A 83 -5.67 -21.11 10.93
N ASP A 84 -4.67 -20.31 11.28
CA ASP A 84 -4.77 -19.09 12.06
C ASP A 84 -5.03 -17.83 11.21
N ILE A 85 -4.92 -17.93 9.86
CA ILE A 85 -5.20 -16.81 8.96
C ILE A 85 -6.70 -16.57 8.91
N THR A 86 -7.10 -15.37 9.29
CA THR A 86 -8.52 -14.97 9.30
C THR A 86 -8.89 -14.08 8.14
N ALA A 87 -7.92 -13.40 7.53
CA ALA A 87 -8.15 -12.56 6.35
C ALA A 87 -6.89 -12.42 5.50
N VAL A 88 -7.07 -12.22 4.19
CA VAL A 88 -6.04 -11.91 3.21
C VAL A 88 -6.25 -10.49 2.71
N LEU A 89 -5.21 -9.65 2.78
CA LEU A 89 -5.24 -8.26 2.35
C LEU A 89 -4.39 -8.07 1.08
N GLY A 90 -5.04 -7.70 -0.02
CA GLY A 90 -4.38 -7.21 -1.23
C GLY A 90 -4.47 -5.68 -1.32
N CYS A 91 -3.40 -5.04 -1.77
CA CYS A 91 -3.37 -3.61 -2.03
C CYS A 91 -2.57 -3.30 -3.30
N ASP A 92 -3.04 -2.29 -4.04
CA ASP A 92 -2.30 -1.70 -5.15
C ASP A 92 -2.45 -0.18 -5.17
N SER A 93 -1.41 0.54 -5.64
CA SER A 93 -1.41 2.01 -5.60
C SER A 93 -0.90 2.60 -6.89
N VAL A 94 -1.54 3.70 -7.33
CA VAL A 94 -1.08 4.54 -8.44
C VAL A 94 -1.27 6.01 -8.09
N LEU A 95 -0.42 6.87 -8.65
CA LEU A 95 -0.65 8.31 -8.67
C LEU A 95 -1.39 8.67 -9.96
N VAL A 96 -2.44 9.48 -9.85
CA VAL A 96 -3.11 10.10 -10.98
C VAL A 96 -2.73 11.57 -11.02
N PHE A 97 -2.10 11.98 -12.11
CA PHE A 97 -1.67 13.35 -12.33
C PHE A 97 -2.13 13.81 -13.71
N GLU A 98 -2.94 14.89 -13.77
CA GLU A 98 -3.53 15.42 -15.01
C GLU A 98 -4.25 14.37 -15.87
N GLY A 99 -4.90 13.40 -15.23
CA GLY A 99 -5.60 12.30 -15.91
C GLY A 99 -4.72 11.14 -16.35
N GLU A 100 -3.40 11.24 -16.18
CA GLU A 100 -2.45 10.17 -16.46
C GLU A 100 -2.16 9.33 -15.21
N VAL A 101 -1.97 8.03 -15.39
CA VAL A 101 -1.59 7.10 -14.33
C VAL A 101 -0.07 7.00 -14.25
N PHE A 102 0.49 7.35 -13.10
CA PHE A 102 1.91 7.21 -12.81
C PHE A 102 2.12 6.04 -11.84
N GLY A 103 2.57 4.91 -12.37
CA GLY A 103 3.15 3.81 -11.59
C GLY A 103 4.58 4.13 -11.13
N LYS A 104 5.37 3.11 -10.88
CA LYS A 104 6.82 3.28 -10.64
C LYS A 104 7.49 3.81 -11.91
N PRO A 105 8.42 4.78 -11.82
CA PRO A 105 9.24 5.18 -12.97
C PRO A 105 10.14 4.01 -13.42
N GLU A 106 10.36 3.89 -14.70
CA GLU A 106 11.23 2.86 -15.27
C GLU A 106 12.72 3.22 -15.07
N ASP A 107 13.03 4.52 -15.13
CA ASP A 107 14.38 5.05 -14.98
C ASP A 107 14.40 6.45 -14.34
N ALA A 108 15.61 6.94 -14.05
CA ALA A 108 15.83 8.25 -13.44
C ALA A 108 15.37 9.41 -14.35
N ALA A 109 15.46 9.26 -15.67
CA ALA A 109 15.04 10.28 -16.62
C ALA A 109 13.50 10.45 -16.58
N MET A 110 12.77 9.34 -16.56
CA MET A 110 11.32 9.34 -16.39
C MET A 110 10.91 9.94 -15.02
N ALA A 111 11.63 9.57 -13.96
CA ALA A 111 11.39 10.15 -12.63
C ALA A 111 11.56 11.67 -12.64
N SER A 112 12.65 12.18 -13.18
CA SER A 112 12.93 13.63 -13.28
C SER A 112 11.89 14.35 -14.13
N ALA A 113 11.48 13.78 -15.27
CA ALA A 113 10.46 14.36 -16.13
C ALA A 113 9.09 14.44 -15.43
N ARG A 114 8.70 13.38 -14.71
CA ARG A 114 7.44 13.38 -13.91
C ARG A 114 7.50 14.40 -12.78
N TRP A 115 8.60 14.46 -12.03
CA TRP A 115 8.78 15.42 -10.95
C TRP A 115 8.75 16.87 -11.45
N SER A 116 9.37 17.17 -12.61
CA SER A 116 9.30 18.50 -13.23
C SER A 116 7.88 18.94 -13.59
N ARG A 117 6.98 17.98 -13.88
CA ARG A 117 5.56 18.25 -14.10
C ARG A 117 4.79 18.44 -12.81
N MET A 118 5.12 17.65 -11.77
CA MET A 118 4.37 17.59 -10.50
C MET A 118 4.73 18.74 -9.56
N ALA A 119 5.96 19.27 -9.58
CA ALA A 119 6.44 20.31 -8.67
C ALA A 119 5.50 21.51 -8.61
N GLY A 120 5.09 21.91 -7.41
CA GLY A 120 4.16 23.00 -7.15
C GLY A 120 2.71 22.72 -7.54
N ARG A 121 2.34 21.48 -7.85
CA ARG A 121 1.02 21.11 -8.38
C ARG A 121 0.35 20.04 -7.51
N ARG A 122 -0.83 19.61 -7.93
CA ARG A 122 -1.64 18.61 -7.21
C ARG A 122 -1.80 17.34 -8.03
N GLY A 123 -1.77 16.21 -7.35
CA GLY A 123 -2.13 14.90 -7.89
C GLY A 123 -2.98 14.12 -6.88
N ASP A 124 -3.48 12.96 -7.30
CA ASP A 124 -4.28 12.06 -6.46
C ASP A 124 -3.62 10.70 -6.36
N LEU A 125 -3.30 10.27 -5.16
CA LEU A 125 -2.89 8.89 -4.94
C LEU A 125 -4.13 8.04 -4.66
N LEU A 126 -4.28 7.01 -5.49
CA LEU A 126 -5.33 6.01 -5.37
C LEU A 126 -4.71 4.70 -4.87
N THR A 127 -5.30 4.12 -3.83
CA THR A 127 -4.95 2.78 -3.38
C THR A 127 -6.19 1.90 -3.36
N GLY A 128 -6.16 0.83 -4.15
CA GLY A 128 -7.12 -0.27 -4.09
C GLY A 128 -6.83 -1.15 -2.88
N HIS A 129 -7.88 -1.57 -2.20
CA HIS A 129 -7.83 -2.46 -1.06
C HIS A 129 -8.81 -3.60 -1.29
N CYS A 130 -8.36 -4.82 -1.13
CA CYS A 130 -9.20 -6.01 -1.14
C CYS A 130 -8.90 -6.83 0.11
N LEU A 131 -9.93 -7.05 0.95
CA LEU A 131 -9.86 -7.93 2.10
C LEU A 131 -10.76 -9.13 1.84
N LEU A 132 -10.20 -10.33 1.84
CA LEU A 132 -10.93 -11.59 1.66
C LEU A 132 -10.81 -12.44 2.92
N GLN A 133 -11.91 -13.07 3.33
CA GLN A 133 -11.93 -14.03 4.43
C GLN A 133 -12.03 -15.46 3.88
N PRO A 134 -11.27 -16.43 4.41
CA PRO A 134 -11.43 -17.83 4.01
C PRO A 134 -12.88 -18.30 4.24
N GLY A 135 -13.56 -18.72 3.16
CA GLY A 135 -14.95 -19.17 3.19
C GLY A 135 -16.01 -18.11 3.52
N GLY A 136 -15.66 -16.83 3.52
CA GLY A 136 -16.52 -15.71 3.88
C GLY A 136 -16.61 -14.63 2.81
N ASP A 137 -17.27 -13.53 3.18
CA ASP A 137 -17.40 -12.34 2.36
C ASP A 137 -16.07 -11.58 2.25
N GLY A 138 -15.98 -10.72 1.23
CA GLY A 138 -14.86 -9.83 1.01
C GLY A 138 -15.27 -8.38 0.99
N ALA A 139 -14.29 -7.48 1.18
CA ALA A 139 -14.46 -6.04 1.03
C ALA A 139 -13.49 -5.52 -0.04
N LEU A 140 -14.01 -4.72 -0.95
CA LEU A 140 -13.25 -4.08 -2.02
C LEU A 140 -13.48 -2.58 -2.00
N ALA A 141 -12.42 -1.78 -1.98
CA ALA A 141 -12.51 -0.32 -1.98
C ALA A 141 -11.35 0.32 -2.72
N CYS A 142 -11.55 1.55 -3.20
CA CYS A 142 -10.49 2.46 -3.61
C CYS A 142 -10.49 3.65 -2.66
N MET A 143 -9.33 3.94 -2.06
CA MET A 143 -9.13 5.11 -1.21
C MET A 143 -8.30 6.15 -1.98
N ARG A 144 -8.78 7.40 -1.98
CA ARG A 144 -8.12 8.54 -2.62
C ARG A 144 -7.54 9.48 -1.58
N THR A 145 -6.34 10.00 -1.85
CA THR A 145 -5.71 11.08 -1.08
C THR A 145 -5.09 12.08 -2.04
N GLY A 146 -5.49 13.33 -1.94
CA GLY A 146 -4.89 14.44 -2.67
C GLY A 146 -3.48 14.73 -2.14
N ILE A 147 -2.56 14.99 -3.05
CA ILE A 147 -1.16 15.32 -2.77
C ILE A 147 -0.91 16.74 -3.30
N VAL A 148 -0.38 17.61 -2.46
CA VAL A 148 0.17 18.90 -2.88
C VAL A 148 1.68 18.77 -2.90
N PHE A 149 2.28 18.82 -4.07
CA PHE A 149 3.73 18.73 -4.25
C PHE A 149 4.38 20.08 -4.00
N ALA A 150 5.51 20.09 -3.30
CA ALA A 150 6.31 21.28 -3.09
C ALA A 150 6.84 21.86 -4.43
N PRO A 151 7.04 23.19 -4.55
CA PRO A 151 7.56 23.81 -5.77
C PRO A 151 9.08 23.66 -5.86
N LEU A 152 9.53 22.44 -6.16
CA LEU A 152 10.95 22.08 -6.24
C LEU A 152 11.62 22.73 -7.44
N SER A 153 12.86 23.20 -7.24
CA SER A 153 13.79 23.58 -8.31
C SER A 153 14.32 22.35 -9.06
N PRO A 154 14.85 22.52 -10.29
CA PRO A 154 15.49 21.43 -11.01
C PRO A 154 16.61 20.72 -10.22
N ALA A 155 17.41 21.47 -9.46
CA ALA A 155 18.48 20.91 -8.65
C ALA A 155 17.96 20.04 -7.49
N GLU A 156 16.87 20.44 -6.86
CA GLU A 156 16.22 19.64 -5.79
C GLU A 156 15.61 18.35 -6.37
N ILE A 157 15.01 18.43 -7.56
CA ILE A 157 14.48 17.25 -8.26
C ILE A 157 15.61 16.27 -8.59
N GLU A 158 16.72 16.76 -9.15
CA GLU A 158 17.90 15.94 -9.45
C GLU A 158 18.47 15.28 -8.20
N ALA A 159 18.61 16.04 -7.10
CA ALA A 159 19.08 15.53 -5.81
C ALA A 159 18.16 14.43 -5.27
N TYR A 160 16.85 14.62 -5.35
CA TYR A 160 15.90 13.61 -4.91
C TYR A 160 15.93 12.35 -5.78
N VAL A 161 15.96 12.50 -7.10
CA VAL A 161 16.04 11.36 -8.02
C VAL A 161 17.35 10.58 -7.83
N ALA A 162 18.47 11.27 -7.56
CA ALA A 162 19.77 10.64 -7.29
C ALA A 162 19.76 9.73 -6.05
N THR A 163 18.83 9.88 -5.12
CA THR A 163 18.66 8.95 -3.97
C THR A 163 18.22 7.55 -4.38
N GLY A 164 17.67 7.39 -5.59
CA GLY A 164 17.07 6.16 -6.08
C GLY A 164 15.71 5.83 -5.46
N GLU A 165 15.24 6.60 -4.47
CA GLU A 165 13.96 6.37 -3.78
C GLU A 165 12.76 6.41 -4.73
N PRO A 166 12.66 7.35 -5.70
CA PRO A 166 11.54 7.44 -6.64
C PRO A 166 11.26 6.16 -7.41
N MET A 167 12.31 5.38 -7.71
CA MET A 167 12.23 4.18 -8.54
C MET A 167 11.42 3.05 -7.89
N ASN A 168 11.23 3.12 -6.57
CA ASN A 168 10.61 2.04 -5.79
C ASN A 168 9.14 2.30 -5.44
N CYS A 169 8.61 3.47 -5.78
CA CYS A 169 7.31 3.93 -5.32
C CYS A 169 6.37 4.31 -6.46
N ALA A 170 5.08 3.99 -6.31
CA ALA A 170 4.04 4.51 -7.19
C ALA A 170 4.03 6.05 -7.14
N GLY A 171 3.96 6.69 -8.32
CA GLY A 171 4.07 8.14 -8.42
C GLY A 171 5.47 8.71 -8.22
N GLY A 172 6.48 7.86 -7.97
CA GLY A 172 7.88 8.28 -7.86
C GLY A 172 8.20 9.03 -6.57
N PHE A 173 7.51 8.77 -5.45
CA PHE A 173 7.87 9.34 -4.15
C PHE A 173 7.50 8.40 -2.99
N ALA A 174 8.28 8.48 -1.91
CA ALA A 174 8.01 7.80 -0.64
C ALA A 174 7.75 8.85 0.45
N LEU A 175 6.51 8.87 0.99
CA LEU A 175 6.13 9.83 2.04
C LEU A 175 6.94 9.64 3.34
N GLU A 176 7.37 8.42 3.61
CA GLU A 176 8.14 8.05 4.81
C GLU A 176 9.66 8.27 4.66
N GLY A 177 10.11 8.68 3.46
CA GLY A 177 11.51 8.89 3.14
C GLY A 177 11.83 10.34 2.77
N HIS A 178 12.82 10.53 1.90
CA HIS A 178 13.18 11.85 1.38
C HIS A 178 12.03 12.52 0.62
N GLY A 179 11.14 11.72 0.00
CA GLY A 179 9.95 12.23 -0.69
C GLY A 179 9.02 12.99 0.23
N GLY A 180 9.03 12.73 1.55
CA GLY A 180 8.29 13.53 2.52
C GLY A 180 8.67 15.01 2.55
N LEU A 181 9.93 15.34 2.20
CA LEU A 181 10.40 16.74 2.07
C LEU A 181 9.86 17.44 0.81
N CYS A 182 9.33 16.67 -0.12
CA CYS A 182 8.85 17.13 -1.42
C CYS A 182 7.31 17.27 -1.46
N ILE A 183 6.63 17.11 -0.32
CA ILE A 183 5.17 17.16 -0.20
C ILE A 183 4.80 18.28 0.79
N ASP A 184 4.05 19.28 0.33
CA ASP A 184 3.59 20.40 1.17
C ASP A 184 2.36 20.03 2.00
N ALA A 185 1.42 19.25 1.42
CA ALA A 185 0.20 18.89 2.11
C ALA A 185 -0.44 17.60 1.58
N LEU A 186 -1.24 16.97 2.43
CA LEU A 186 -2.10 15.85 2.10
C LEU A 186 -3.56 16.21 2.38
N GLU A 187 -4.45 15.83 1.46
CA GLU A 187 -5.90 15.97 1.64
C GLU A 187 -6.53 14.57 1.68
N GLY A 188 -6.59 13.99 2.86
CA GLY A 188 -7.11 12.65 3.08
C GLY A 188 -6.28 11.82 4.06
N CYS A 189 -6.10 10.55 3.76
CA CYS A 189 -5.47 9.59 4.65
C CYS A 189 -3.96 9.46 4.35
N TYR A 190 -3.10 9.82 5.32
CA TYR A 190 -1.63 9.72 5.17
C TYR A 190 -1.17 8.27 4.91
N SER A 191 -1.74 7.30 5.63
CA SER A 191 -1.34 5.90 5.48
C SER A 191 -1.79 5.30 4.13
N ASN A 192 -2.84 5.87 3.50
CA ASN A 192 -3.21 5.54 2.13
C ASN A 192 -2.10 5.91 1.14
N VAL A 193 -1.43 7.05 1.35
CA VAL A 193 -0.30 7.49 0.50
C VAL A 193 0.88 6.53 0.60
N ILE A 194 1.11 5.96 1.78
CA ILE A 194 2.13 4.94 2.01
C ILE A 194 1.75 3.59 1.37
N GLY A 195 0.46 3.38 1.08
CA GLY A 195 -0.05 2.25 0.31
C GLY A 195 -1.07 1.35 1.03
N LEU A 196 -1.54 1.76 2.23
CA LEU A 196 -2.59 1.05 2.99
C LEU A 196 -3.35 2.03 3.86
N SER A 197 -4.65 2.20 3.64
CA SER A 197 -5.49 3.00 4.51
C SER A 197 -5.80 2.27 5.82
N LEU A 198 -5.08 2.62 6.89
CA LEU A 198 -5.35 2.07 8.24
C LEU A 198 -6.77 2.40 8.73
N PRO A 199 -7.35 3.61 8.50
CA PRO A 199 -8.75 3.87 8.83
C PRO A 199 -9.75 2.98 8.10
N TRP A 200 -9.49 2.62 6.84
CA TRP A 200 -10.32 1.66 6.12
C TRP A 200 -10.18 0.27 6.73
N LEU A 201 -8.95 -0.20 6.94
CA LEU A 201 -8.67 -1.52 7.52
C LEU A 201 -9.34 -1.68 8.89
N ARG A 202 -9.27 -0.67 9.76
CA ARG A 202 -9.95 -0.65 11.07
C ARG A 202 -11.46 -0.86 10.96
N ARG A 203 -12.10 -0.34 9.90
CA ARG A 203 -13.55 -0.54 9.69
C ARG A 203 -13.90 -1.93 9.20
N MET A 204 -12.96 -2.60 8.53
CA MET A 204 -13.18 -3.93 7.94
C MET A 204 -12.80 -5.07 8.87
N LEU A 205 -11.88 -4.82 9.80
CA LEU A 205 -11.46 -5.79 10.81
C LEU A 205 -11.92 -5.35 12.20
N PRO A 206 -12.36 -6.29 13.07
CA PRO A 206 -12.67 -6.00 14.46
C PRO A 206 -11.36 -5.77 15.26
N LEU A 207 -10.65 -4.70 14.92
CA LEU A 207 -9.43 -4.31 15.64
C LEU A 207 -9.81 -3.62 16.95
N VAL A 208 -9.31 -4.16 18.06
CA VAL A 208 -9.38 -3.48 19.36
C VAL A 208 -8.16 -2.57 19.45
N VAL A 209 -8.39 -1.26 19.47
CA VAL A 209 -7.36 -0.24 19.66
C VAL A 209 -7.33 0.15 21.13
#